data_3343f68e8ca60e6ece29b572c0f292fb
#
_entry.id   3343f68e8ca60e6ece29b572c0f292fb
#
_cell.length_a   1.000
_cell.length_b   1.000
_cell.length_c   1.000
_cell.angle_alpha   90.00
_cell.angle_beta   90.00
_cell.angle_gamma   90.00
#
_symmetry.space_group_name_H-M   'P 1'
#
loop_
_entity.id
_entity.type
_entity.pdbx_description
1 polymer ?
#
loop_
_entity_poly.entity_id
_entity_poly.type
_entity_poly.pdbx_seq_one_letter_code
_entity_poly.pdbx_strand_id
1 'polypeptide(L)'
;MVMRFLRYHDAMSKTHAALQARLREAALAYLDRYESSVQSVRRTLRRRIERWAMKDGTPAEEGSIAAIEAVIEDLKRTGLIDDARYAGVKARSLFNSGRSGRAIGAYLAARGVEPAVIGDALESRTDDAENYQEPDLDAARRYARKKRLGPHRPPEQRAEKRDRDMAALGRAGFSWSIARSVVDEEM
;
A
#
# COMPACT_ATOMS: atom_id res chain seq x y z
N MET A 1 34.53 -29.88 -26.51
CA MET A 1 33.18 -29.25 -26.53
C MET A 1 32.61 -29.00 -25.13
N VAL A 2 32.75 -29.95 -24.18
CA VAL A 2 32.24 -29.90 -22.80
C VAL A 2 32.83 -28.74 -21.97
N MET A 3 34.14 -28.47 -22.07
CA MET A 3 34.83 -27.42 -21.29
C MET A 3 34.41 -25.99 -21.66
N ARG A 4 33.92 -25.74 -22.87
CA ARG A 4 33.44 -24.43 -23.32
C ARG A 4 32.04 -24.16 -22.77
N PHE A 5 31.23 -25.17 -22.63
CA PHE A 5 29.90 -25.15 -22.05
C PHE A 5 29.94 -24.88 -20.53
N LEU A 6 30.86 -25.52 -19.80
CA LEU A 6 31.08 -25.31 -18.37
C LEU A 6 31.54 -23.90 -18.04
N ARG A 7 32.44 -23.30 -18.83
CA ARG A 7 32.91 -21.93 -18.64
C ARG A 7 31.80 -20.89 -18.94
N TYR A 8 30.95 -21.16 -19.91
CA TYR A 8 29.82 -20.28 -20.23
C TYR A 8 28.78 -20.30 -19.11
N HIS A 9 28.45 -21.44 -18.55
CA HIS A 9 27.55 -21.57 -17.40
C HIS A 9 28.11 -20.91 -16.15
N ASP A 10 29.39 -21.02 -15.87
CA ASP A 10 30.05 -20.39 -14.71
C ASP A 10 30.07 -18.86 -14.85
N ALA A 11 30.33 -18.34 -16.04
CA ALA A 11 30.29 -16.90 -16.30
C ALA A 11 28.87 -16.31 -16.16
N MET A 12 27.84 -16.98 -16.69
CA MET A 12 26.44 -16.58 -16.55
C MET A 12 25.98 -16.62 -15.10
N SER A 13 26.38 -17.64 -14.35
CA SER A 13 26.05 -17.77 -12.91
C SER A 13 26.66 -16.63 -12.10
N LYS A 14 27.91 -16.26 -12.37
CA LYS A 14 28.58 -15.12 -11.70
C LYS A 14 27.91 -13.78 -12.01
N THR A 15 27.52 -13.56 -13.26
CA THR A 15 26.80 -12.35 -13.69
C THR A 15 25.43 -12.27 -13.02
N HIS A 16 24.71 -13.39 -12.94
CA HIS A 16 23.42 -13.43 -12.28
C HIS A 16 23.52 -13.16 -10.76
N ALA A 17 24.50 -13.75 -10.08
CA ALA A 17 24.76 -13.50 -8.66
C ALA A 17 25.13 -12.03 -8.38
N ALA A 18 25.93 -11.42 -9.24
CA ALA A 18 26.29 -10.01 -9.15
C ALA A 18 25.06 -9.10 -9.32
N LEU A 19 24.17 -9.41 -10.27
CA LEU A 19 22.91 -8.70 -10.46
C LEU A 19 22.00 -8.83 -9.24
N GLN A 20 21.83 -10.03 -8.69
CA GLN A 20 21.05 -10.24 -7.48
C GLN A 20 21.59 -9.42 -6.29
N ALA A 21 22.90 -9.42 -6.07
CA ALA A 21 23.53 -8.64 -5.01
C ALA A 21 23.25 -7.12 -5.18
N ARG A 22 23.40 -6.60 -6.39
CA ARG A 22 23.11 -5.19 -6.71
C ARG A 22 21.62 -4.84 -6.54
N LEU A 23 20.72 -5.76 -6.90
CA LEU A 23 19.27 -5.59 -6.69
C LEU A 23 18.91 -5.64 -5.21
N ARG A 24 19.52 -6.54 -4.44
CA ARG A 24 19.30 -6.64 -3.00
C ARG A 24 19.74 -5.37 -2.28
N GLU A 25 20.89 -4.82 -2.60
CA GLU A 25 21.36 -3.53 -2.08
C GLU A 25 20.38 -2.41 -2.40
N ALA A 26 19.90 -2.34 -3.65
CA ALA A 26 18.92 -1.35 -4.08
C ALA A 26 17.58 -1.50 -3.35
N ALA A 27 17.14 -2.73 -3.06
CA ALA A 27 15.94 -3.00 -2.28
C ALA A 27 16.10 -2.55 -0.82
N LEU A 28 17.22 -2.89 -0.18
CA LEU A 28 17.51 -2.48 1.20
C LEU A 28 17.56 -0.95 1.34
N ALA A 29 18.23 -0.26 0.43
CA ALA A 29 18.28 1.20 0.41
C ALA A 29 16.89 1.86 0.19
N TYR A 30 15.97 1.16 -0.48
CA TYR A 30 14.59 1.61 -0.63
C TYR A 30 13.76 1.34 0.63
N LEU A 31 13.90 0.17 1.23
CA LEU A 31 13.17 -0.24 2.44
C LEU A 31 13.60 0.52 3.69
N ASP A 32 14.86 0.97 3.74
CA ASP A 32 15.37 1.86 4.80
C ASP A 32 14.55 3.16 4.91
N ARG A 33 13.98 3.62 3.79
CA ARG A 33 13.22 4.87 3.72
C ARG A 33 11.71 4.70 3.68
N TYR A 34 11.24 3.54 3.18
CA TYR A 34 9.84 3.33 2.85
C TYR A 34 9.36 1.95 3.26
N GLU A 35 8.45 1.91 4.21
CA GLU A 35 7.65 0.70 4.43
C GLU A 35 6.80 0.43 3.17
N SER A 36 6.93 -0.77 2.60
CA SER A 36 6.43 -1.04 1.26
C SER A 36 5.89 -2.46 1.09
N SER A 37 4.89 -2.61 0.22
CA SER A 37 4.39 -3.90 -0.20
C SER A 37 5.39 -4.61 -1.13
N VAL A 38 5.29 -5.95 -1.18
CA VAL A 38 6.05 -6.81 -2.11
C VAL A 38 5.99 -6.28 -3.54
N GLN A 39 4.80 -5.94 -4.02
CA GLN A 39 4.60 -5.43 -5.38
C GLN A 39 5.24 -4.05 -5.60
N SER A 40 5.28 -3.20 -4.57
CA SER A 40 5.94 -1.90 -4.66
C SER A 40 7.46 -2.03 -4.76
N VAL A 41 8.05 -2.96 -4.00
CA VAL A 41 9.48 -3.31 -4.10
C VAL A 41 9.78 -3.88 -5.49
N ARG A 42 9.01 -4.87 -5.96
CA ARG A 42 9.14 -5.47 -7.31
C ARG A 42 9.14 -4.41 -8.41
N ARG A 43 8.18 -3.48 -8.37
CA ARG A 43 8.06 -2.37 -9.32
C ARG A 43 9.26 -1.44 -9.27
N THR A 44 9.76 -1.17 -8.07
CA THR A 44 10.95 -0.32 -7.86
C THR A 44 12.20 -0.97 -8.44
N LEU A 45 12.39 -2.27 -8.24
CA LEU A 45 13.53 -3.02 -8.80
C LEU A 45 13.48 -3.09 -10.33
N ARG A 46 12.30 -3.32 -10.93
CA ARG A 46 12.12 -3.27 -12.40
C ARG A 46 12.57 -1.93 -12.98
N ARG A 47 12.07 -0.81 -12.41
CA ARG A 47 12.47 0.54 -12.82
C ARG A 47 13.96 0.81 -12.60
N ARG A 48 14.58 0.15 -11.64
CA ARG A 48 16.01 0.28 -11.39
C ARG A 48 16.82 -0.39 -12.50
N ILE A 49 16.44 -1.60 -12.91
CA ILE A 49 17.05 -2.31 -14.03
C ILE A 49 16.91 -1.50 -15.32
N GLU A 50 15.73 -1.00 -15.64
CA GLU A 50 15.48 -0.18 -16.82
C GLU A 50 16.41 1.05 -16.86
N ARG A 51 16.57 1.73 -15.73
CA ARG A 51 17.49 2.87 -15.62
C ARG A 51 18.95 2.49 -15.78
N TRP A 52 19.36 1.35 -15.25
CA TRP A 52 20.74 0.86 -15.45
C TRP A 52 20.98 0.51 -16.91
N ALA A 53 20.09 -0.22 -17.55
CA ALA A 53 20.16 -0.54 -18.98
C ALA A 53 20.28 0.71 -19.86
N MET A 54 19.47 1.72 -19.59
CA MET A 54 19.54 3.00 -20.32
C MET A 54 20.87 3.73 -20.09
N LYS A 55 21.41 3.71 -18.87
CA LYS A 55 22.67 4.38 -18.54
C LYS A 55 23.88 3.68 -19.16
N ASP A 56 23.86 2.35 -19.16
CA ASP A 56 24.98 1.53 -19.62
C ASP A 56 24.90 1.27 -21.13
N GLY A 57 23.82 1.73 -21.81
CA GLY A 57 23.59 1.55 -23.25
C GLY A 57 23.40 0.08 -23.66
N THR A 58 23.02 -0.78 -22.69
CA THR A 58 22.85 -2.22 -22.90
C THR A 58 21.38 -2.61 -22.66
N PRO A 59 20.85 -3.63 -23.36
CA PRO A 59 19.55 -4.18 -23.04
C PRO A 59 19.50 -4.66 -21.58
N ALA A 60 18.31 -4.67 -20.99
CA ALA A 60 18.14 -5.31 -19.68
C ALA A 60 18.63 -6.77 -19.75
N GLU A 61 19.44 -7.17 -18.75
CA GLU A 61 20.05 -8.50 -18.74
C GLU A 61 19.00 -9.60 -18.84
N GLU A 62 19.29 -10.62 -19.64
CA GLU A 62 18.50 -11.85 -19.65
C GLU A 62 18.50 -12.45 -18.25
N GLY A 63 17.33 -12.84 -17.73
CA GLY A 63 17.19 -13.31 -16.34
C GLY A 63 16.92 -12.23 -15.30
N SER A 64 16.81 -10.94 -15.67
CA SER A 64 16.51 -9.84 -14.74
C SER A 64 15.25 -10.07 -13.93
N ILE A 65 14.21 -10.66 -14.51
CA ILE A 65 12.96 -10.98 -13.83
C ILE A 65 13.20 -12.04 -12.75
N ALA A 66 13.92 -13.12 -13.10
CA ALA A 66 14.26 -14.19 -12.15
C ALA A 66 15.12 -13.66 -10.99
N ALA A 67 16.06 -12.76 -11.27
CA ALA A 67 16.88 -12.12 -10.26
C ALA A 67 16.03 -11.24 -9.29
N ILE A 68 15.05 -10.51 -9.81
CA ILE A 68 14.11 -9.74 -8.96
C ILE A 68 13.31 -10.68 -8.06
N GLU A 69 12.71 -11.75 -8.62
CA GLU A 69 11.90 -12.67 -7.82
C GLU A 69 12.74 -13.39 -6.75
N ALA A 70 13.97 -13.78 -7.05
CA ALA A 70 14.88 -14.37 -6.07
C ALA A 70 15.18 -13.39 -4.91
N VAL A 71 15.39 -12.11 -5.21
CA VAL A 71 15.58 -11.07 -4.18
C VAL A 71 14.30 -10.87 -3.38
N ILE A 72 13.13 -10.82 -4.01
CA ILE A 72 11.83 -10.69 -3.32
C ILE A 72 11.62 -11.86 -2.35
N GLU A 73 11.85 -13.09 -2.78
CA GLU A 73 11.70 -14.27 -1.92
C GLU A 73 12.69 -14.27 -0.74
N ASP A 74 13.94 -13.82 -0.95
CA ASP A 74 14.89 -13.64 0.14
C ASP A 74 14.42 -12.58 1.16
N LEU A 75 13.91 -11.45 0.69
CA LEU A 75 13.38 -10.38 1.55
C LEU A 75 12.13 -10.83 2.32
N LYS A 76 11.26 -11.64 1.73
CA LYS A 76 10.11 -12.26 2.41
C LYS A 76 10.57 -13.24 3.48
N ARG A 77 11.46 -14.16 3.13
CA ARG A 77 12.00 -15.17 4.03
C ARG A 77 12.72 -14.56 5.23
N THR A 78 13.38 -13.43 5.06
CA THR A 78 14.07 -12.70 6.13
C THR A 78 13.15 -11.73 6.89
N GLY A 79 11.85 -11.65 6.54
CA GLY A 79 10.88 -10.78 7.20
C GLY A 79 11.10 -9.28 6.92
N LEU A 80 11.97 -8.92 5.98
CA LEU A 80 12.22 -7.53 5.59
C LEU A 80 11.03 -6.92 4.84
N ILE A 81 10.27 -7.74 4.10
CA ILE A 81 8.99 -7.36 3.50
C ILE A 81 7.91 -8.35 3.92
N ASP A 82 6.73 -7.81 4.26
CA ASP A 82 5.57 -8.56 4.72
C ASP A 82 4.32 -7.75 4.39
N ASP A 83 3.49 -8.26 3.49
CA ASP A 83 2.28 -7.56 3.04
C ASP A 83 1.21 -7.51 4.14
N ALA A 84 1.13 -8.48 5.06
CA ALA A 84 0.19 -8.44 6.16
C ALA A 84 0.55 -7.34 7.16
N ARG A 85 1.82 -7.29 7.56
CA ARG A 85 2.35 -6.21 8.43
C ARG A 85 2.16 -4.84 7.76
N TYR A 86 2.54 -4.72 6.49
CA TYR A 86 2.38 -3.48 5.71
C TYR A 86 0.91 -3.03 5.67
N ALA A 87 -0.01 -3.95 5.34
CA ALA A 87 -1.43 -3.66 5.24
C ALA A 87 -2.01 -3.22 6.58
N GLY A 88 -1.69 -3.91 7.68
CA GLY A 88 -2.16 -3.57 9.03
C GLY A 88 -1.70 -2.18 9.47
N VAL A 89 -0.40 -1.87 9.33
CA VAL A 89 0.14 -0.54 9.69
C VAL A 89 -0.49 0.56 8.83
N LYS A 90 -0.62 0.34 7.52
CA LYS A 90 -1.22 1.33 6.62
C LYS A 90 -2.71 1.50 6.83
N ALA A 91 -3.45 0.43 7.04
CA ALA A 91 -4.88 0.49 7.35
C ALA A 91 -5.12 1.32 8.61
N ARG A 92 -4.40 1.06 9.69
CA ARG A 92 -4.49 1.82 10.95
C ARG A 92 -4.15 3.31 10.74
N SER A 93 -3.07 3.62 10.07
CA SER A 93 -2.65 5.00 9.79
C SER A 93 -3.67 5.77 8.95
N LEU A 94 -4.18 5.15 7.88
CA LEU A 94 -5.15 5.76 6.98
C LEU A 94 -6.51 5.94 7.67
N PHE A 95 -6.94 4.97 8.46
CA PHE A 95 -8.14 5.04 9.29
C PHE A 95 -8.05 6.20 10.29
N ASN A 96 -6.94 6.33 11.00
CA ASN A 96 -6.72 7.45 11.93
C ASN A 96 -6.71 8.81 11.24
N SER A 97 -6.40 8.85 9.95
CA SER A 97 -6.51 10.07 9.13
C SER A 97 -7.92 10.36 8.61
N GLY A 98 -8.91 9.50 8.92
CA GLY A 98 -10.31 9.64 8.52
C GLY A 98 -10.62 9.05 7.14
N ARG A 99 -9.92 7.99 6.71
CA ARG A 99 -10.27 7.27 5.48
C ARG A 99 -11.22 6.12 5.76
N SER A 100 -12.21 5.94 4.88
CA SER A 100 -13.14 4.80 4.93
C SER A 100 -12.44 3.47 4.62
N GLY A 101 -12.98 2.34 5.11
CA GLY A 101 -12.50 1.01 4.80
C GLY A 101 -12.42 0.74 3.29
N ARG A 102 -13.42 1.21 2.52
CA ARG A 102 -13.40 1.14 1.05
C ARG A 102 -12.22 1.90 0.43
N ALA A 103 -11.94 3.09 0.89
CA ALA A 103 -10.81 3.89 0.40
C ALA A 103 -9.46 3.27 0.80
N ILE A 104 -9.38 2.67 1.98
CA ILE A 104 -8.18 1.94 2.45
C ILE A 104 -7.97 0.68 1.61
N GLY A 105 -9.01 -0.11 1.37
CA GLY A 105 -8.93 -1.30 0.52
C GLY A 105 -8.45 -0.96 -0.90
N ALA A 106 -9.02 0.07 -1.52
CA ALA A 106 -8.58 0.55 -2.83
C ALA A 106 -7.11 1.02 -2.83
N TYR A 107 -6.66 1.67 -1.76
CA TYR A 107 -5.27 2.10 -1.60
C TYR A 107 -4.31 0.91 -1.52
N LEU A 108 -4.64 -0.14 -0.77
CA LEU A 108 -3.83 -1.34 -0.61
C LEU A 108 -3.82 -2.19 -1.89
N ALA A 109 -4.99 -2.36 -2.53
CA ALA A 109 -5.11 -3.06 -3.81
C ALA A 109 -4.26 -2.40 -4.92
N ALA A 110 -4.24 -1.07 -5.01
CA ALA A 110 -3.39 -0.34 -5.95
C ALA A 110 -1.88 -0.57 -5.71
N ARG A 111 -1.51 -1.07 -4.54
CA ARG A 111 -0.14 -1.46 -4.18
C ARG A 111 0.12 -2.96 -4.31
N GLY A 112 -0.85 -3.69 -4.84
CA GLY A 112 -0.75 -5.11 -5.13
C GLY A 112 -0.80 -6.00 -3.88
N VAL A 113 -1.39 -5.51 -2.79
CA VAL A 113 -1.73 -6.36 -1.64
C VAL A 113 -2.91 -7.25 -2.02
N GLU A 114 -2.86 -8.51 -1.66
CA GLU A 114 -3.89 -9.49 -1.99
C GLU A 114 -5.22 -9.20 -1.27
N PRO A 115 -6.39 -9.50 -1.89
CA PRO A 115 -7.70 -9.22 -1.30
C PRO A 115 -7.91 -9.83 0.07
N ALA A 116 -7.44 -11.06 0.32
CA ALA A 116 -7.55 -11.72 1.63
C ALA A 116 -6.78 -10.92 2.70
N VAL A 117 -5.54 -10.52 2.42
CA VAL A 117 -4.71 -9.71 3.33
C VAL A 117 -5.33 -8.34 3.60
N ILE A 118 -5.98 -7.75 2.58
CA ILE A 118 -6.73 -6.49 2.76
C ILE A 118 -7.92 -6.72 3.69
N GLY A 119 -8.67 -7.80 3.50
CA GLY A 119 -9.79 -8.18 4.37
C GLY A 119 -9.34 -8.25 5.82
N ASP A 120 -8.36 -9.09 6.12
CA ASP A 120 -7.79 -9.28 7.46
C ASP A 120 -7.33 -7.96 8.09
N ALA A 121 -6.65 -7.10 7.31
CA ALA A 121 -6.17 -5.80 7.78
C ALA A 121 -7.31 -4.79 8.04
N LEU A 122 -8.46 -4.96 7.38
CA LEU A 122 -9.65 -4.15 7.64
C LEU A 122 -10.46 -4.68 8.83
N GLU A 123 -10.50 -5.98 9.04
CA GLU A 123 -11.17 -6.63 10.17
C GLU A 123 -10.43 -6.42 11.48
N SER A 124 -9.12 -6.58 11.51
CA SER A 124 -8.30 -6.37 12.72
C SER A 124 -8.38 -4.97 13.33
N ARG A 125 -9.01 -4.02 12.64
CA ARG A 125 -9.30 -2.68 13.18
C ARG A 125 -10.41 -2.67 14.23
N THR A 126 -11.24 -3.70 14.25
CA THR A 126 -12.36 -3.83 15.20
C THR A 126 -11.93 -4.38 16.55
N ASP A 127 -10.81 -5.11 16.59
CA ASP A 127 -10.35 -5.80 17.81
C ASP A 127 -9.72 -4.86 18.86
N ASP A 128 -9.24 -3.69 18.42
CA ASP A 128 -8.62 -2.68 19.32
C ASP A 128 -9.67 -1.73 19.98
N ALA A 129 -10.96 -1.89 19.70
CA ALA A 129 -12.00 -1.01 20.22
C ALA A 129 -12.73 -1.65 21.41
N GLU A 130 -12.38 -1.27 22.63
CA GLU A 130 -13.17 -1.53 23.84
C GLU A 130 -14.61 -0.97 23.78
N ASN A 131 -14.94 -0.21 22.73
CA ASN A 131 -16.26 0.28 22.40
C ASN A 131 -16.63 -0.13 20.99
N TYR A 132 -17.69 -0.90 20.86
CA TYR A 132 -18.37 -1.40 19.66
C TYR A 132 -18.89 -0.27 18.74
N GLN A 133 -18.09 0.73 18.43
CA GLN A 133 -18.46 1.73 17.44
C GLN A 133 -17.95 1.26 16.08
N GLU A 134 -18.84 1.28 15.08
CA GLU A 134 -18.52 0.92 13.71
C GLU A 134 -17.27 1.72 13.24
N PRO A 135 -16.15 1.06 12.88
CA PRO A 135 -14.88 1.76 12.60
C PRO A 135 -15.01 2.88 11.58
N ASP A 136 -15.85 2.67 10.56
CA ASP A 136 -16.09 3.68 9.53
C ASP A 136 -16.86 4.90 10.04
N LEU A 137 -17.65 4.77 11.11
CA LEU A 137 -18.34 5.92 11.73
C LEU A 137 -17.33 6.88 12.38
N ASP A 138 -16.35 6.36 13.10
CA ASP A 138 -15.29 7.18 13.70
C ASP A 138 -14.40 7.85 12.64
N ALA A 139 -14.07 7.11 11.58
CA ALA A 139 -13.31 7.68 10.45
C ALA A 139 -14.11 8.79 9.76
N ALA A 140 -15.42 8.60 9.59
CA ALA A 140 -16.30 9.60 8.99
C ALA A 140 -16.41 10.86 9.84
N ARG A 141 -16.49 10.73 11.19
CA ARG A 141 -16.45 11.87 12.12
C ARG A 141 -15.15 12.65 12.00
N ARG A 142 -13.99 11.95 11.96
CA ARG A 142 -12.67 12.58 11.74
C ARG A 142 -12.61 13.30 10.39
N TYR A 143 -13.14 12.67 9.34
CA TYR A 143 -13.21 13.27 8.00
C TYR A 143 -14.09 14.51 7.99
N ALA A 144 -15.30 14.43 8.59
CA ALA A 144 -16.24 15.54 8.69
C ALA A 144 -15.64 16.74 9.45
N ARG A 145 -14.97 16.47 10.57
CA ARG A 145 -14.25 17.53 11.35
C ARG A 145 -13.18 18.19 10.50
N LYS A 146 -12.33 17.43 9.84
CA LYS A 146 -11.23 17.93 9.00
C LYS A 146 -11.75 18.76 7.81
N LYS A 147 -12.90 18.38 7.25
CA LYS A 147 -13.51 19.05 6.09
C LYS A 147 -14.59 20.08 6.46
N ARG A 148 -14.87 20.22 7.74
CA ARG A 148 -15.92 21.10 8.29
C ARG A 148 -17.28 20.81 7.66
N LEU A 149 -17.70 19.53 7.72
CA LEU A 149 -18.99 19.04 7.20
C LEU A 149 -19.98 18.81 8.35
N GLY A 150 -21.27 18.82 8.03
CA GLY A 150 -22.36 18.54 8.96
C GLY A 150 -22.29 19.39 10.24
N PRO A 151 -22.17 18.76 11.44
CA PRO A 151 -22.16 19.48 12.73
C PRO A 151 -20.98 20.44 12.87
N HIS A 152 -19.94 20.31 12.05
CA HIS A 152 -18.77 21.20 12.06
C HIS A 152 -18.92 22.43 11.16
N ARG A 153 -20.11 22.64 10.55
CA ARG A 153 -20.49 23.90 9.88
C ARG A 153 -21.14 24.87 10.82
N PRO A 154 -21.10 26.17 10.48
CA PRO A 154 -21.97 27.16 11.11
C PRO A 154 -23.45 26.71 11.04
N PRO A 155 -24.22 26.83 12.14
CA PRO A 155 -25.59 26.32 12.23
C PRO A 155 -26.50 26.74 11.07
N GLU A 156 -26.39 28.00 10.64
CA GLU A 156 -27.18 28.60 9.58
C GLU A 156 -26.94 27.97 8.20
N GLN A 157 -25.81 27.27 8.00
CA GLN A 157 -25.45 26.65 6.72
C GLN A 157 -25.76 25.17 6.70
N ARG A 158 -26.05 24.53 7.84
CA ARG A 158 -26.16 23.06 7.94
C ARG A 158 -27.26 22.51 7.06
N ALA A 159 -28.46 23.09 7.14
CA ALA A 159 -29.63 22.65 6.37
C ALA A 159 -29.38 22.80 4.85
N GLU A 160 -28.90 23.96 4.41
CA GLU A 160 -28.64 24.24 3.00
C GLU A 160 -27.55 23.33 2.41
N LYS A 161 -26.52 23.01 3.18
CA LYS A 161 -25.36 22.24 2.70
C LYS A 161 -25.44 20.74 2.99
N ARG A 162 -26.53 20.28 3.61
CA ARG A 162 -26.70 18.89 4.04
C ARG A 162 -26.42 17.87 2.93
N ASP A 163 -27.06 18.01 1.78
CA ASP A 163 -26.92 17.06 0.67
C ASP A 163 -25.51 17.11 0.06
N ARG A 164 -24.89 18.27 0.03
CA ARG A 164 -23.51 18.43 -0.41
C ARG A 164 -22.54 17.72 0.52
N ASP A 165 -22.76 17.76 1.82
CA ASP A 165 -21.93 17.12 2.83
C ASP A 165 -22.12 15.60 2.80
N MET A 166 -23.35 15.12 2.65
CA MET A 166 -23.68 13.73 2.37
C MET A 166 -22.91 13.20 1.15
N ALA A 167 -22.98 13.92 0.04
CA ALA A 167 -22.29 13.58 -1.19
C ALA A 167 -20.75 13.58 -1.02
N ALA A 168 -20.20 14.46 -0.19
CA ALA A 168 -18.76 14.52 0.10
C ALA A 168 -18.29 13.27 0.85
N LEU A 169 -19.04 12.82 1.86
CA LEU A 169 -18.77 11.60 2.60
C LEU A 169 -18.93 10.36 1.69
N GLY A 170 -19.97 10.31 0.84
CA GLY A 170 -20.15 9.24 -0.14
C GLY A 170 -18.97 9.12 -1.12
N ARG A 171 -18.47 10.26 -1.66
CA ARG A 171 -17.27 10.26 -2.51
C ARG A 171 -16.01 9.83 -1.76
N ALA A 172 -15.94 10.07 -0.46
CA ALA A 172 -14.84 9.57 0.38
C ALA A 172 -14.95 8.08 0.69
N GLY A 173 -16.04 7.42 0.27
CA GLY A 173 -16.22 5.98 0.35
C GLY A 173 -17.02 5.50 1.55
N PHE A 174 -17.62 6.40 2.31
CA PHE A 174 -18.52 6.03 3.41
C PHE A 174 -19.90 5.61 2.88
N SER A 175 -20.56 4.69 3.60
CA SER A 175 -21.93 4.29 3.30
C SER A 175 -22.91 5.47 3.52
N TRP A 176 -24.08 5.39 2.89
CA TRP A 176 -25.09 6.42 3.07
C TRP A 176 -25.58 6.51 4.53
N SER A 177 -25.71 5.36 5.22
CA SER A 177 -26.10 5.31 6.64
C SER A 177 -25.10 6.05 7.51
N ILE A 178 -23.80 5.77 7.34
CA ILE A 178 -22.73 6.46 8.09
C ILE A 178 -22.69 7.94 7.77
N ALA A 179 -22.77 8.28 6.48
CA ALA A 179 -22.78 9.68 6.07
C ALA A 179 -23.95 10.45 6.72
N ARG A 180 -25.13 9.84 6.72
CA ARG A 180 -26.32 10.42 7.37
C ARG A 180 -26.13 10.58 8.88
N SER A 181 -25.66 9.52 9.56
CA SER A 181 -25.42 9.58 11.00
C SER A 181 -24.48 10.71 11.39
N VAL A 182 -23.42 10.93 10.59
CA VAL A 182 -22.44 11.99 10.89
C VAL A 182 -22.92 13.39 10.52
N VAL A 183 -23.64 13.53 9.40
CA VAL A 183 -24.12 14.87 8.95
C VAL A 183 -25.26 15.38 9.81
N ASP A 184 -26.14 14.48 10.28
CA ASP A 184 -27.30 14.80 11.11
C ASP A 184 -26.99 14.73 12.63
N GLU A 185 -25.73 14.53 13.03
CA GLU A 185 -25.30 14.49 14.43
C GLU A 185 -25.48 15.89 15.08
N GLU A 186 -26.20 15.95 16.20
CA GLU A 186 -26.31 17.15 17.02
C GLU A 186 -25.06 17.32 17.91
N MET A 187 -24.53 18.53 18.01
CA MET A 187 -23.42 18.87 18.91
C MET A 187 -23.96 19.51 20.18
#